data_ff7ae5a96a1391cc135f72ce9bc9bac1
#
_entry.id   ff7ae5a96a1391cc135f72ce9bc9bac1
#
_cell.length_a   1.000
_cell.length_b   1.000
_cell.length_c   1.000
_cell.angle_alpha   90.00
_cell.angle_beta   90.00
_cell.angle_gamma   90.00
#
_symmetry.space_group_name_H-M   'P 1'
#
loop_
_entity.id
_entity.type
_entity.pdbx_description
1 polymer ?
#
loop_
_entity_poly.entity_id
_entity_poly.type
_entity_poly.pdbx_seq_one_letter_code
_entity_poly.pdbx_strand_id
1 'polypeptide(L)'
;LERLQSLERLERLQSLERLERLEVKQGSYLDYVYEDGDIVYCDPPYEGTKNYDKKDFNHAEFYDWVASRPYKVYFSSYEISDKRFYKVWSEKKRKLMCGACSDKITEYLYCNQLERLTLFDLI
;
A
#
# COMPACT_ATOMS: atom_id res chain seq x y z
N LEU A 1 -2.19 -34.48 12.60
CA LEU A 1 -3.33 -33.55 12.65
C LEU A 1 -3.19 -32.53 13.77
N GLU A 2 -2.82 -32.93 14.98
CA GLU A 2 -2.62 -32.00 16.11
C GLU A 2 -1.44 -31.04 15.88
N ARG A 3 -0.37 -31.51 15.23
CA ARG A 3 0.79 -30.68 14.90
C ARG A 3 0.49 -29.57 13.91
N LEU A 4 -0.32 -29.86 12.90
CA LEU A 4 -0.72 -28.87 11.90
C LEU A 4 -1.61 -27.79 12.52
N GLN A 5 -2.54 -28.18 13.40
CA GLN A 5 -3.41 -27.25 14.12
C GLN A 5 -2.61 -26.34 15.06
N SER A 6 -1.57 -26.87 15.71
CA SER A 6 -0.68 -26.09 16.57
C SER A 6 0.15 -25.06 15.78
N LEU A 7 0.66 -25.45 14.60
CA LEU A 7 1.39 -24.56 13.72
C LEU A 7 0.49 -23.44 13.18
N GLU A 8 -0.74 -23.76 12.77
CA GLU A 8 -1.71 -22.75 12.32
C GLU A 8 -2.05 -21.76 13.43
N ARG A 9 -2.19 -22.21 14.67
CA ARG A 9 -2.41 -21.34 15.82
C ARG A 9 -1.24 -20.40 16.07
N LEU A 10 -0.01 -20.91 15.97
CA LEU A 10 1.19 -20.09 16.11
C LEU A 10 1.29 -19.03 15.03
N GLU A 11 0.98 -19.38 13.79
CA GLU A 11 0.97 -18.42 12.68
C GLU A 11 -0.08 -17.35 12.88
N ARG A 12 -1.27 -17.70 13.37
CA ARG A 12 -2.33 -16.72 13.69
C ARG A 12 -1.92 -15.80 14.82
N LEU A 13 -1.30 -16.32 15.86
CA LEU A 13 -0.79 -15.51 16.98
C LEU A 13 0.30 -14.55 16.53
N GLN A 14 1.22 -15.00 15.69
CA GLN A 14 2.26 -14.16 15.11
C GLN A 14 1.67 -13.05 14.23
N SER A 15 0.63 -13.37 13.45
CA SER A 15 -0.08 -12.39 12.62
C SER A 15 -0.79 -11.35 13.49
N LEU A 16 -1.40 -11.76 14.59
CA LEU A 16 -2.05 -10.86 15.56
C LEU A 16 -1.03 -9.96 16.25
N GLU A 17 0.14 -10.48 16.64
CA GLU A 17 1.21 -9.69 17.22
C GLU A 17 1.74 -8.64 16.23
N ARG A 18 1.82 -8.97 14.94
CA ARG A 18 2.18 -8.02 13.89
C ARG A 18 1.15 -6.91 13.74
N LEU A 19 -0.14 -7.24 13.85
CA LEU A 19 -1.23 -6.28 13.80
C LEU A 19 -1.22 -5.34 15.02
N GLU A 20 -0.82 -5.81 16.18
CA GLU A 20 -0.68 -4.99 17.39
C GLU A 20 0.39 -3.91 17.24
N ARG A 21 1.38 -4.11 16.36
CA ARG A 21 2.41 -3.12 16.05
C ARG A 21 1.99 -2.12 14.98
N LEU A 22 0.80 -2.29 14.41
CA LEU A 22 0.27 -1.38 13.41
C LEU A 22 -0.30 -0.15 14.10
N GLU A 23 0.25 1.01 13.78
CA GLU A 23 -0.30 2.28 14.20
C GLU A 23 -1.10 2.90 13.06
N VAL A 24 -2.34 3.27 13.33
CA VAL A 24 -3.20 3.99 12.38
C VAL A 24 -3.31 5.43 12.86
N LYS A 25 -2.86 6.36 12.01
CA LYS A 25 -2.86 7.78 12.32
C LYS A 25 -3.74 8.53 11.34
N GLN A 26 -4.49 9.52 11.84
CA GLN A 26 -5.27 10.43 11.02
C GLN A 26 -4.54 11.77 10.92
N GLY A 27 -4.68 12.42 9.77
CA GLY A 27 -4.07 13.72 9.48
C GLY A 27 -3.27 13.70 8.20
N SER A 28 -2.49 14.73 7.97
CA SER A 28 -1.62 14.79 6.81
C SER A 28 -0.41 13.88 6.99
N TYR A 29 -0.02 13.16 5.93
CA TYR A 29 1.20 12.38 5.92
C TYR A 29 2.45 13.22 6.20
N LEU A 30 2.40 14.53 5.92
CA LEU A 30 3.49 15.46 6.14
C LEU A 30 3.72 15.80 7.62
N ASP A 31 2.71 15.58 8.46
CA ASP A 31 2.75 15.96 9.87
C ASP A 31 3.39 14.92 10.79
N TYR A 32 3.71 13.75 10.27
CA TYR A 32 4.24 12.66 11.07
C TYR A 32 5.73 12.51 10.91
N VAL A 33 6.40 12.17 12.03
CA VAL A 33 7.82 11.82 12.05
C VAL A 33 7.93 10.30 11.97
N TYR A 34 8.69 9.83 11.00
CA TYR A 34 8.92 8.41 10.78
C TYR A 34 10.36 8.07 11.16
N GLU A 35 10.55 6.86 11.68
CA GLU A 35 11.85 6.36 12.11
C GLU A 35 12.48 5.47 11.05
N ASP A 36 13.81 5.31 11.09
CA ASP A 36 14.51 4.37 10.22
C ASP A 36 14.02 2.94 10.47
N GLY A 37 13.75 2.22 9.39
CA GLY A 37 13.20 0.87 9.46
C GLY A 37 11.68 0.80 9.49
N ASP A 38 10.99 1.93 9.54
CA ASP A 38 9.53 1.96 9.42
C ASP A 38 9.09 1.51 8.03
N ILE A 39 7.94 0.87 8.00
CA ILE A 39 7.21 0.57 6.76
C ILE A 39 5.93 1.38 6.80
N VAL A 40 5.74 2.23 5.81
CA VAL A 40 4.59 3.13 5.74
C VAL A 40 3.66 2.67 4.63
N TYR A 41 2.37 2.60 4.93
CA TYR A 41 1.33 2.39 3.93
C TYR A 41 0.43 3.62 3.89
N CYS A 42 0.22 4.15 2.70
CA CYS A 42 -0.66 5.28 2.44
C CYS A 42 -1.81 4.88 1.53
N ASP A 43 -2.99 5.39 1.82
CA ASP A 43 -4.18 5.21 0.98
C ASP A 43 -4.69 6.58 0.53
N PRO A 44 -3.99 7.24 -0.42
CA PRO A 44 -4.40 8.55 -0.91
C PRO A 44 -5.62 8.45 -1.83
N PRO A 45 -6.31 9.56 -2.08
CA PRO A 45 -7.29 9.60 -3.15
C PRO A 45 -6.64 9.17 -4.46
N TYR A 46 -7.33 8.34 -5.25
CA TYR A 46 -6.77 7.84 -6.50
C TYR A 46 -6.77 8.94 -7.56
N GLU A 47 -5.67 9.01 -8.31
CA GLU A 47 -5.50 9.98 -9.39
C GLU A 47 -6.64 9.85 -10.41
N GLY A 48 -7.26 10.97 -10.78
CA GLY A 48 -8.35 11.01 -11.73
C GLY A 48 -9.73 10.72 -11.16
N THR A 49 -9.85 10.42 -9.86
CA THR A 49 -11.14 10.23 -9.20
C THR A 49 -11.66 11.55 -8.62
N LYS A 50 -13.00 11.65 -8.52
CA LYS A 50 -13.61 12.80 -7.86
C LYS A 50 -13.38 12.73 -6.36
N ASN A 51 -12.75 13.74 -5.81
CA ASN A 51 -12.63 13.90 -4.36
C ASN A 51 -13.99 14.35 -3.80
N TYR A 52 -14.51 13.57 -2.87
CA TYR A 52 -15.72 13.96 -2.12
C TYR A 52 -15.44 15.10 -1.14
N ASP A 53 -14.21 15.26 -0.71
CA ASP A 53 -13.76 16.40 0.06
C ASP A 53 -13.36 17.54 -0.89
N LYS A 54 -13.86 18.73 -0.64
CA LYS A 54 -13.66 19.92 -1.47
C LYS A 54 -12.21 20.40 -1.59
N LYS A 55 -11.24 19.63 -1.10
CA LYS A 55 -9.82 19.92 -1.18
C LYS A 55 -9.18 18.98 -2.17
N ASP A 56 -8.65 19.52 -3.24
CA ASP A 56 -7.89 18.75 -4.20
C ASP A 56 -6.61 18.22 -3.53
N PHE A 57 -6.42 16.91 -3.61
CA PHE A 57 -5.21 16.28 -3.14
C PHE A 57 -4.07 16.56 -4.13
N ASN A 58 -2.93 17.02 -3.64
CA ASN A 58 -1.78 17.30 -4.48
C ASN A 58 -0.97 16.02 -4.71
N HIS A 59 -1.25 15.34 -5.81
CA HIS A 59 -0.58 14.08 -6.15
C HIS A 59 0.90 14.28 -6.47
N ALA A 60 1.28 15.37 -7.12
CA ALA A 60 2.67 15.65 -7.44
C ALA A 60 3.53 15.80 -6.18
N GLU A 61 3.03 16.54 -5.20
CA GLU A 61 3.69 16.69 -3.89
C GLU A 61 3.79 15.35 -3.15
N PHE A 62 2.72 14.56 -3.18
CA PHE A 62 2.70 13.24 -2.56
C PHE A 62 3.74 12.30 -3.20
N TYR A 63 3.78 12.25 -4.52
CA TYR A 63 4.74 11.39 -5.24
C TYR A 63 6.18 11.82 -4.98
N ASP A 64 6.45 13.12 -4.96
CA ASP A 64 7.78 13.63 -4.62
C ASP A 64 8.17 13.26 -3.20
N TRP A 65 7.23 13.34 -2.27
CA TRP A 65 7.46 12.95 -0.88
C TRP A 65 7.79 11.45 -0.79
N VAL A 66 6.97 10.59 -1.40
CA VAL A 66 7.19 9.13 -1.40
C VAL A 66 8.54 8.78 -2.01
N ALA A 67 8.85 9.36 -3.17
CA ALA A 67 10.10 9.06 -3.88
C ALA A 67 11.35 9.47 -3.10
N SER A 68 11.25 10.49 -2.26
CA SER A 68 12.38 11.01 -1.47
C SER A 68 12.55 10.34 -0.11
N ARG A 69 11.67 9.41 0.28
CA ARG A 69 11.78 8.75 1.58
C ARG A 69 12.89 7.69 1.59
N PRO A 70 13.69 7.63 2.65
CA PRO A 70 14.75 6.61 2.76
C PRO A 70 14.22 5.24 3.20
N TYR A 71 13.00 5.16 3.68
CA TYR A 71 12.33 3.93 4.08
C TYR A 71 11.27 3.52 3.05
N LYS A 72 10.75 2.30 3.18
CA LYS A 72 9.73 1.78 2.26
C LYS A 72 8.38 2.45 2.51
N VAL A 73 7.83 3.03 1.45
CA VAL A 73 6.48 3.58 1.43
C VAL A 73 5.69 2.85 0.36
N TYR A 74 4.60 2.22 0.79
CA TYR A 74 3.63 1.59 -0.09
C TYR A 74 2.41 2.51 -0.23
N PHE A 75 1.83 2.55 -1.39
CA PHE A 75 0.54 3.22 -1.58
C PHE A 75 -0.29 2.50 -2.63
N SER A 76 -1.61 2.51 -2.43
CA SER A 76 -2.56 1.93 -3.38
C SER A 76 -3.08 2.99 -4.33
N SER A 77 -3.27 2.62 -5.58
CA SER A 77 -3.86 3.49 -6.59
C SER A 77 -4.24 2.70 -7.85
N TYR A 78 -5.00 3.33 -8.72
CA TYR A 78 -5.11 2.90 -10.11
C TYR A 78 -3.80 3.21 -10.86
N GLU A 79 -3.78 3.09 -12.18
CA GLU A 79 -2.62 3.48 -12.97
C GLU A 79 -2.29 4.95 -12.73
N ILE A 80 -1.03 5.25 -12.43
CA ILE A 80 -0.55 6.60 -12.19
C ILE A 80 0.35 7.09 -13.31
N SER A 81 0.44 8.40 -13.47
CA SER A 81 1.29 9.02 -14.49
C SER A 81 2.77 9.00 -14.12
N ASP A 82 3.09 8.98 -12.84
CA ASP A 82 4.48 8.97 -12.35
C ASP A 82 5.12 7.60 -12.54
N LYS A 83 6.29 7.56 -13.13
CA LYS A 83 7.02 6.32 -13.48
C LYS A 83 8.12 5.93 -12.49
N ARG A 84 8.27 6.66 -11.40
CA ARG A 84 9.32 6.42 -10.41
C ARG A 84 9.06 5.21 -9.50
N PHE A 85 7.85 4.69 -9.47
CA PHE A 85 7.40 3.68 -8.51
C PHE A 85 7.30 2.31 -9.12
N TYR A 86 7.43 1.29 -8.27
CA TYR A 86 7.34 -0.11 -8.65
C TYR A 86 5.96 -0.67 -8.31
N LYS A 87 5.34 -1.36 -9.25
CA LYS A 87 4.10 -2.11 -9.01
C LYS A 87 4.46 -3.44 -8.37
N VAL A 88 4.17 -3.59 -7.08
CA VAL A 88 4.53 -4.81 -6.33
C VAL A 88 3.38 -5.79 -6.24
N TRP A 89 2.15 -5.34 -6.48
CA TRP A 89 0.96 -6.19 -6.47
C TRP A 89 -0.16 -5.53 -7.28
N SER A 90 -1.05 -6.35 -7.83
CA SER A 90 -2.20 -5.85 -8.59
C SER A 90 -3.42 -6.73 -8.39
N GLU A 91 -4.62 -6.12 -8.50
CA GLU A 91 -5.89 -6.81 -8.45
C GLU A 91 -6.86 -6.18 -9.44
N LYS A 92 -7.53 -7.02 -10.22
CA LYS A 92 -8.60 -6.58 -11.11
C LYS A 92 -9.92 -6.59 -10.38
N LYS A 93 -10.62 -5.46 -10.41
CA LYS A 93 -11.95 -5.30 -9.82
C LYS A 93 -12.95 -4.85 -10.86
N ARG A 94 -14.22 -5.23 -10.69
CA ARG A 94 -15.29 -4.70 -11.52
C ARG A 94 -15.65 -3.30 -11.07
N LYS A 95 -15.86 -2.39 -12.04
CA LYS A 95 -16.48 -1.10 -11.76
C LYS A 95 -17.92 -1.31 -11.28
N LEU A 96 -18.18 -0.97 -10.01
CA LEU A 96 -19.50 -1.13 -9.41
C LEU A 96 -20.53 -0.08 -9.86
N MET A 97 -20.12 0.94 -10.60
CA MET A 97 -20.94 2.14 -10.89
C MET A 97 -21.75 2.06 -12.17
N CYS A 98 -21.62 1.02 -12.96
CA CYS A 98 -22.42 0.80 -14.18
C CYS A 98 -23.00 -0.59 -14.16
N GLY A 99 -24.30 -0.73 -13.98
CA GLY A 99 -24.99 -2.01 -13.99
C GLY A 99 -24.90 -2.81 -15.29
N ALA A 100 -24.34 -2.24 -16.36
CA ALA A 100 -24.17 -2.87 -17.66
C ALA A 100 -22.72 -2.88 -18.16
N CYS A 101 -21.77 -2.33 -17.39
CA CYS A 101 -20.36 -2.26 -17.80
C CYS A 101 -19.60 -3.49 -17.34
N SER A 102 -19.04 -4.21 -18.30
CA SER A 102 -18.07 -5.28 -18.06
C SER A 102 -16.65 -4.76 -17.85
N ASP A 103 -16.47 -3.45 -17.72
CA ASP A 103 -15.15 -2.83 -17.59
C ASP A 103 -14.51 -3.18 -16.25
N LYS A 104 -13.37 -3.85 -16.33
CA LYS A 104 -12.55 -4.18 -15.19
C LYS A 104 -11.52 -3.08 -14.98
N ILE A 105 -11.38 -2.62 -13.75
CA ILE A 105 -10.35 -1.69 -13.35
C ILE A 105 -9.30 -2.43 -12.51
N THR A 106 -8.04 -2.11 -12.72
CA THR A 106 -6.95 -2.72 -11.98
C THR A 106 -6.45 -1.75 -10.92
N GLU A 107 -6.43 -2.21 -9.68
CA GLU A 107 -5.75 -1.53 -8.57
C GLU A 107 -4.36 -2.10 -8.42
N TYR A 108 -3.41 -1.21 -8.11
CA TYR A 108 -2.02 -1.57 -7.88
C TYR A 108 -1.59 -1.17 -6.49
N LEU A 109 -0.69 -1.94 -5.93
CA LEU A 109 0.12 -1.54 -4.80
C LEU A 109 1.48 -1.10 -5.34
N TYR A 110 1.82 0.16 -5.08
CA TYR A 110 3.09 0.76 -5.48
C TYR A 110 4.04 0.82 -4.30
N CYS A 111 5.33 0.78 -4.60
CA CYS A 111 6.39 0.98 -3.61
C CYS A 111 7.48 1.88 -4.21
N ASN A 112 8.10 2.70 -3.36
CA ASN A 112 9.21 3.55 -3.75
C ASN A 112 10.54 2.80 -3.90
N GLN A 113 10.63 1.59 -3.37
CA GLN A 113 11.83 0.76 -3.40
C GLN A 113 11.49 -0.63 -3.92
N LEU A 114 12.37 -1.17 -4.76
CA LEU A 114 12.25 -2.55 -5.19
C LEU A 114 12.70 -3.47 -4.05
N GLU A 115 11.88 -4.48 -3.72
CA GLU A 115 12.30 -5.53 -2.81
C GLU A 115 13.41 -6.34 -3.47
N ARG A 116 14.61 -6.25 -2.91
CA ARG A 116 15.70 -7.12 -3.32
C ARG A 116 15.56 -8.45 -2.58
N LEU A 117 15.25 -9.49 -3.32
CA LEU A 117 15.43 -10.85 -2.83
C LEU A 117 16.92 -11.05 -2.63
N THR A 118 17.35 -11.24 -1.39
CA THR A 118 18.73 -11.65 -1.11
C THR A 118 18.85 -13.14 -1.34
N LEU A 119 20.08 -13.62 -1.50
CA LEU A 119 20.35 -15.07 -1.62
C LEU A 119 19.77 -15.86 -0.44
N PHE A 120 19.68 -15.24 0.73
CA PHE A 120 19.09 -15.83 1.94
C PHE A 120 17.58 -16.03 1.84
N ASP A 121 16.90 -15.20 1.09
CA ASP A 121 15.44 -15.30 0.89
C ASP A 121 15.07 -16.43 -0.08
N LEU A 122 16.03 -16.90 -0.86
CA LEU A 122 15.85 -17.99 -1.83
C LEU A 122 16.22 -19.38 -1.25
N ILE A 123 16.81 -19.41 -0.09
CA ILE A 123 17.15 -20.63 0.65
C ILE A 123 16.10 -20.84 1.74
#